data_cfff12a5f7c2b4a8dae1d7c6c9c43cb8
#
_entry.id   cfff12a5f7c2b4a8dae1d7c6c9c43cb8
#
_cell.length_a   1.000
_cell.length_b   1.000
_cell.length_c   1.000
_cell.angle_alpha   90.00
_cell.angle_beta   90.00
_cell.angle_gamma   90.00
#
_symmetry.space_group_name_H-M   'P 1'
#
loop_
_entity.id
_entity.type
_entity.pdbx_description
1 polymer ?
#
loop_
_entity_poly.entity_id
_entity_poly.type
_entity_poly.pdbx_seq_one_letter_code
_entity_poly.pdbx_strand_id
1 'polypeptide(L)'
;YSIGEEDGREKLYFASELKALSGIAEDVREFPPGTFYSTDAGFRTYYSVPEYPPRRMPVDLRIKVLRDTLIESVTKRLMSDVPLGAFLSGGLDSSIIAAIARQHMDELHTFSVGVEGSRDLEAARLVSRHIGSIHHEYTFTPEEVLEHLPEIVYHLESYDQDLVRSAIPCYFCSRLASQHVKVILTGEGADELF
;
A
#
# COMPACT_ATOMS: atom_id res chain seq x y z
N TYR A 1 20.10 4.52 0.76
CA TYR A 1 21.47 4.23 0.34
C TYR A 1 22.49 4.95 1.23
N SER A 2 23.71 4.47 1.23
CA SER A 2 24.85 5.17 1.79
C SER A 2 26.05 5.03 0.86
N ILE A 3 26.89 6.06 0.81
CA ILE A 3 28.17 6.04 0.12
C ILE A 3 29.25 6.21 1.19
N GLY A 4 30.07 5.19 1.38
CA GLY A 4 31.17 5.16 2.34
C GLY A 4 32.50 4.85 1.69
N GLU A 5 33.56 4.83 2.49
CA GLU A 5 34.88 4.41 2.08
C GLU A 5 35.36 3.25 2.97
N GLU A 6 35.86 2.20 2.35
CA GLU A 6 36.47 1.09 3.06
C GLU A 6 37.74 0.66 2.30
N ASP A 7 38.85 0.56 3.02
CA ASP A 7 40.18 0.24 2.45
C ASP A 7 40.63 1.18 1.30
N GLY A 8 40.27 2.48 1.40
CA GLY A 8 40.60 3.49 0.37
C GLY A 8 39.80 3.33 -0.93
N ARG A 9 38.68 2.62 -0.88
CA ARG A 9 37.74 2.45 -2.02
C ARG A 9 36.36 2.92 -1.64
N GLU A 10 35.72 3.65 -2.55
CA GLU A 10 34.33 4.00 -2.42
C GLU A 10 33.46 2.72 -2.42
N LYS A 11 32.60 2.60 -1.43
CA LYS A 11 31.59 1.54 -1.32
C LYS A 11 30.22 2.15 -1.31
N LEU A 12 29.32 1.49 -2.01
CA LEU A 12 27.93 1.87 -2.15
C LEU A 12 27.05 0.80 -1.55
N TYR A 13 26.21 1.22 -0.62
CA TYR A 13 25.25 0.36 0.08
C TYR A 13 23.83 0.73 -0.32
N PHE A 14 23.03 -0.26 -0.68
CA PHE A 14 21.60 -0.11 -0.97
C PHE A 14 20.80 -1.10 -0.18
N ALA A 15 19.65 -0.66 0.32
CA ALA A 15 18.65 -1.53 0.92
C ALA A 15 17.26 -0.94 0.73
N SER A 16 16.24 -1.79 0.72
CA SER A 16 14.85 -1.38 0.72
C SER A 16 14.37 -0.95 2.11
N GLU A 17 15.09 -1.36 3.15
CA GLU A 17 14.77 -1.08 4.55
C GLU A 17 15.98 -0.49 5.26
N LEU A 18 15.74 0.51 6.12
CA LEU A 18 16.78 1.23 6.85
C LEU A 18 17.55 0.31 7.81
N LYS A 19 16.85 -0.61 8.49
CA LYS A 19 17.46 -1.56 9.44
C LYS A 19 18.52 -2.45 8.82
N ALA A 20 18.43 -2.72 7.52
CA ALA A 20 19.45 -3.50 6.80
C ALA A 20 20.78 -2.75 6.64
N LEU A 21 20.78 -1.43 6.75
CA LEU A 21 21.97 -0.59 6.70
C LEU A 21 22.48 -0.18 8.09
N SER A 22 21.67 -0.42 9.14
CA SER A 22 22.02 -0.06 10.50
C SER A 22 23.25 -0.84 10.98
N GLY A 23 24.26 -0.11 11.47
CA GLY A 23 25.51 -0.70 11.94
C GLY A 23 26.50 -1.11 10.84
N ILE A 24 26.14 -0.97 9.55
CA ILE A 24 26.99 -1.27 8.40
C ILE A 24 27.43 0.03 7.70
N ALA A 25 26.53 1.01 7.64
CA ALA A 25 26.75 2.25 6.92
C ALA A 25 26.42 3.47 7.79
N GLU A 26 27.22 4.50 7.66
CA GLU A 26 26.96 5.84 8.20
C GLU A 26 26.29 6.69 7.12
N ASP A 27 25.70 7.84 7.50
CA ASP A 27 25.08 8.80 6.57
C ASP A 27 24.10 8.14 5.57
N VAL A 28 23.13 7.39 6.11
CA VAL A 28 22.10 6.72 5.30
C VAL A 28 21.09 7.75 4.80
N ARG A 29 20.83 7.75 3.51
CA ARG A 29 19.97 8.69 2.80
C ARG A 29 18.88 7.95 2.03
N GLU A 30 17.76 8.63 1.81
CA GLU A 30 16.73 8.15 0.90
C GLU A 30 17.22 8.17 -0.55
N PHE A 31 16.95 7.09 -1.30
CA PHE A 31 17.28 7.05 -2.71
C PHE A 31 16.35 7.99 -3.48
N PRO A 32 16.88 8.98 -4.24
CA PRO A 32 16.04 10.00 -4.85
C PRO A 32 15.00 9.42 -5.81
N PRO A 33 13.70 9.76 -5.64
CA PRO A 33 12.64 9.27 -6.53
C PRO A 33 12.88 9.64 -8.00
N GLY A 34 12.49 8.75 -8.91
CA GLY A 34 12.63 8.98 -10.35
C GLY A 34 14.07 9.02 -10.85
N THR A 35 15.03 8.47 -10.09
CA THR A 35 16.44 8.41 -10.46
C THR A 35 16.94 6.97 -10.56
N PHE A 36 18.04 6.80 -11.25
CA PHE A 36 18.88 5.62 -11.16
C PHE A 36 20.32 6.04 -10.82
N TYR A 37 21.10 5.12 -10.29
CA TYR A 37 22.51 5.30 -10.02
C TYR A 37 23.36 4.46 -10.97
N SER A 38 24.46 5.06 -11.45
CA SER A 38 25.51 4.38 -12.23
C SER A 38 26.86 4.72 -11.64
N THR A 39 27.75 3.75 -11.54
CA THR A 39 29.12 3.95 -11.06
C THR A 39 29.91 4.99 -11.88
N ASP A 40 29.61 5.10 -13.17
CA ASP A 40 30.31 6.02 -14.09
C ASP A 40 29.73 7.44 -14.09
N ALA A 41 28.42 7.57 -13.79
CA ALA A 41 27.69 8.83 -13.97
C ALA A 41 27.01 9.37 -12.71
N GLY A 42 27.04 8.61 -11.60
CA GLY A 42 26.32 8.95 -10.38
C GLY A 42 24.79 8.87 -10.54
N PHE A 43 24.08 9.67 -9.77
CA PHE A 43 22.63 9.77 -9.87
C PHE A 43 22.17 10.49 -11.14
N ARG A 44 21.20 9.90 -11.85
CA ARG A 44 20.58 10.46 -13.04
C ARG A 44 19.05 10.37 -12.92
N THR A 45 18.38 11.47 -13.14
CA THR A 45 16.91 11.53 -13.18
C THR A 45 16.45 11.01 -14.54
N TYR A 46 15.54 10.01 -14.53
CA TYR A 46 14.87 9.49 -15.73
C TYR A 46 13.39 9.84 -15.76
N TYR A 47 12.80 10.20 -14.62
CA TYR A 47 11.40 10.56 -14.50
C TYR A 47 11.20 11.65 -13.45
N SER A 48 10.34 12.57 -13.76
CA SER A 48 9.77 13.53 -12.80
C SER A 48 8.26 13.55 -12.97
N VAL A 49 7.54 13.71 -11.87
CA VAL A 49 6.07 13.83 -11.91
C VAL A 49 5.72 15.07 -12.71
N PRO A 50 4.96 14.95 -13.82
CA PRO A 50 4.61 16.11 -14.61
C PRO A 50 3.61 17.00 -13.85
N GLU A 51 3.87 18.29 -13.83
CA GLU A 51 2.90 19.26 -13.37
C GLU A 51 1.90 19.58 -14.50
N TYR A 52 0.64 19.28 -14.26
CA TYR A 52 -0.43 19.62 -15.21
C TYR A 52 -1.20 20.83 -14.69
N PRO A 53 -1.34 21.92 -15.50
CA PRO A 53 -2.22 23.00 -15.13
C PRO A 53 -3.66 22.51 -15.04
N PRO A 54 -4.48 23.04 -14.10
CA PRO A 54 -5.87 22.67 -13.96
C PRO A 54 -6.61 22.84 -15.30
N ARG A 55 -7.15 21.74 -15.83
CA ARG A 55 -7.94 21.80 -17.07
C ARG A 55 -9.39 22.14 -16.74
N ARG A 56 -9.92 23.20 -17.33
CA ARG A 56 -11.38 23.48 -17.29
C ARG A 56 -12.09 22.46 -18.18
N MET A 57 -12.88 21.60 -17.57
CA MET A 57 -13.61 20.54 -18.24
C MET A 57 -15.03 20.49 -17.66
N PRO A 58 -16.09 20.26 -18.46
CA PRO A 58 -17.43 20.02 -17.95
C PRO A 58 -17.46 18.89 -16.92
N VAL A 59 -18.32 19.03 -15.91
CA VAL A 59 -18.36 18.07 -14.77
C VAL A 59 -18.61 16.64 -15.26
N ASP A 60 -19.57 16.44 -16.16
CA ASP A 60 -19.92 15.12 -16.68
C ASP A 60 -18.73 14.45 -17.40
N LEU A 61 -17.96 15.24 -18.14
CA LEU A 61 -16.77 14.73 -18.80
C LEU A 61 -15.66 14.38 -17.78
N ARG A 62 -15.49 15.18 -16.71
CA ARG A 62 -14.55 14.87 -15.62
C ARG A 62 -14.92 13.56 -14.94
N ILE A 63 -16.18 13.37 -14.58
CA ILE A 63 -16.68 12.14 -13.94
C ILE A 63 -16.43 10.94 -14.87
N LYS A 64 -16.71 11.07 -16.16
CA LYS A 64 -16.46 9.99 -17.11
C LYS A 64 -14.98 9.63 -17.20
N VAL A 65 -14.11 10.63 -17.39
CA VAL A 65 -12.65 10.40 -17.49
C VAL A 65 -12.13 9.79 -16.21
N LEU A 66 -12.53 10.28 -15.03
CA LEU A 66 -12.13 9.73 -13.75
C LEU A 66 -12.52 8.26 -13.62
N ARG A 67 -13.79 7.95 -13.88
CA ARG A 67 -14.29 6.56 -13.84
C ARG A 67 -13.51 5.65 -14.78
N ASP A 68 -13.35 6.06 -16.03
CA ASP A 68 -12.73 5.23 -17.06
C ASP A 68 -11.23 5.02 -16.74
N THR A 69 -10.54 6.05 -16.24
CA THR A 69 -9.14 5.97 -15.79
C THR A 69 -8.99 5.04 -14.57
N LEU A 70 -9.92 5.12 -13.61
CA LEU A 70 -9.88 4.30 -12.41
C LEU A 70 -10.11 2.81 -12.76
N ILE A 71 -11.10 2.52 -13.61
CA ILE A 71 -11.35 1.16 -14.11
C ILE A 71 -10.10 0.61 -14.82
N GLU A 72 -9.51 1.38 -15.74
CA GLU A 72 -8.28 0.99 -16.43
C GLU A 72 -7.12 0.73 -15.45
N SER A 73 -6.96 1.61 -14.46
CA SER A 73 -5.90 1.50 -13.47
C SER A 73 -6.02 0.27 -12.60
N VAL A 74 -7.23 -0.08 -12.16
CA VAL A 74 -7.48 -1.31 -11.40
C VAL A 74 -7.27 -2.52 -12.29
N THR A 75 -7.87 -2.54 -13.48
CA THR A 75 -7.80 -3.68 -14.40
C THR A 75 -6.37 -4.05 -14.77
N LYS A 76 -5.51 -3.06 -15.01
CA LYS A 76 -4.07 -3.28 -15.26
C LYS A 76 -3.36 -4.00 -14.12
N ARG A 77 -3.82 -3.86 -12.88
CA ARG A 77 -3.21 -4.47 -11.69
C ARG A 77 -3.73 -5.87 -11.37
N LEU A 78 -4.75 -6.34 -12.10
CA LEU A 78 -5.29 -7.69 -11.93
C LEU A 78 -4.45 -8.76 -12.63
N MET A 79 -3.46 -8.36 -13.43
CA MET A 79 -2.54 -9.29 -14.08
C MET A 79 -1.61 -9.90 -13.02
N SER A 80 -1.92 -11.13 -12.63
CA SER A 80 -1.18 -11.88 -11.61
C SER A 80 -1.26 -13.38 -11.92
N ASP A 81 -0.15 -14.08 -11.72
CA ASP A 81 -0.03 -15.54 -11.78
C ASP A 81 -0.22 -16.21 -10.41
N VAL A 82 -0.52 -15.42 -9.38
CA VAL A 82 -0.79 -15.88 -8.02
C VAL A 82 -2.13 -15.33 -7.51
N PRO A 83 -2.74 -15.95 -6.48
CA PRO A 83 -3.99 -15.47 -5.90
C PRO A 83 -3.91 -14.01 -5.45
N LEU A 84 -4.89 -13.23 -5.86
CA LEU A 84 -5.04 -11.79 -5.60
C LEU A 84 -6.29 -11.52 -4.79
N GLY A 85 -6.21 -10.58 -3.86
CA GLY A 85 -7.33 -10.10 -3.06
C GLY A 85 -7.33 -8.59 -2.90
N ALA A 86 -8.24 -8.08 -2.09
CA ALA A 86 -8.34 -6.65 -1.79
C ALA A 86 -8.59 -6.39 -0.30
N PHE A 87 -7.97 -5.35 0.24
CA PHE A 87 -8.40 -4.82 1.53
C PHE A 87 -9.73 -4.10 1.38
N LEU A 88 -10.60 -4.29 2.35
CA LEU A 88 -11.97 -3.76 2.32
C LEU A 88 -12.35 -3.19 3.68
N SER A 89 -12.22 -1.89 3.87
CA SER A 89 -12.65 -1.19 5.09
C SER A 89 -14.15 -0.84 5.09
N GLY A 90 -14.81 -0.93 3.94
CA GLY A 90 -16.17 -0.42 3.75
C GLY A 90 -16.22 1.10 3.48
N GLY A 91 -15.09 1.79 3.51
CA GLY A 91 -14.94 3.16 3.02
C GLY A 91 -15.05 3.25 1.49
N LEU A 92 -15.20 4.47 0.97
CA LEU A 92 -15.44 4.71 -0.46
C LEU A 92 -14.35 4.11 -1.33
N ASP A 93 -13.09 4.41 -1.03
CA ASP A 93 -11.94 4.08 -1.86
C ASP A 93 -11.73 2.58 -1.98
N SER A 94 -11.63 1.88 -0.85
CA SER A 94 -11.49 0.42 -0.83
C SER A 94 -12.67 -0.29 -1.48
N SER A 95 -13.88 0.25 -1.30
CA SER A 95 -15.10 -0.33 -1.88
C SER A 95 -15.14 -0.21 -3.40
N ILE A 96 -14.73 0.93 -3.95
CA ILE A 96 -14.66 1.14 -5.41
C ILE A 96 -13.60 0.21 -6.03
N ILE A 97 -12.40 0.12 -5.44
CA ILE A 97 -11.35 -0.78 -5.91
C ILE A 97 -11.82 -2.24 -5.92
N ALA A 98 -12.40 -2.70 -4.80
CA ALA A 98 -12.92 -4.07 -4.69
C ALA A 98 -14.07 -4.34 -5.69
N ALA A 99 -14.98 -3.37 -5.87
CA ALA A 99 -16.09 -3.51 -6.81
C ALA A 99 -15.62 -3.61 -8.27
N ILE A 100 -14.64 -2.79 -8.67
CA ILE A 100 -14.05 -2.86 -10.01
C ILE A 100 -13.31 -4.20 -10.19
N ALA A 101 -12.46 -4.58 -9.22
CA ALA A 101 -11.73 -5.84 -9.29
C ALA A 101 -12.68 -7.04 -9.45
N ARG A 102 -13.78 -7.09 -8.68
CA ARG A 102 -14.77 -8.17 -8.73
C ARG A 102 -15.48 -8.29 -10.09
N GLN A 103 -15.63 -7.19 -10.83
CA GLN A 103 -16.22 -7.23 -12.18
C GLN A 103 -15.30 -7.92 -13.21
N HIS A 104 -14.02 -8.04 -12.94
CA HIS A 104 -13.00 -8.58 -13.83
C HIS A 104 -12.40 -9.89 -13.32
N MET A 105 -12.88 -10.42 -12.19
CA MET A 105 -12.41 -11.66 -11.57
C MET A 105 -13.61 -12.55 -11.23
N ASP A 106 -13.49 -13.85 -11.46
CA ASP A 106 -14.53 -14.83 -11.11
C ASP A 106 -14.71 -14.94 -9.60
N GLU A 107 -13.61 -14.88 -8.85
CA GLU A 107 -13.57 -14.87 -7.39
C GLU A 107 -12.65 -13.74 -6.90
N LEU A 108 -13.08 -13.01 -5.87
CA LEU A 108 -12.30 -12.00 -5.19
C LEU A 108 -12.32 -12.26 -3.70
N HIS A 109 -11.15 -12.48 -3.10
CA HIS A 109 -10.99 -12.48 -1.65
C HIS A 109 -10.89 -11.06 -1.14
N THR A 110 -11.67 -10.71 -0.11
CA THR A 110 -11.60 -9.40 0.55
C THR A 110 -11.31 -9.57 2.03
N PHE A 111 -10.54 -8.63 2.60
CA PHE A 111 -10.03 -8.73 3.95
C PHE A 111 -10.31 -7.46 4.72
N SER A 112 -10.79 -7.61 5.94
CA SER A 112 -10.96 -6.52 6.89
C SER A 112 -10.59 -6.93 8.30
N VAL A 113 -10.19 -5.94 9.09
CA VAL A 113 -9.87 -6.13 10.49
C VAL A 113 -10.45 -4.99 11.32
N GLY A 114 -10.65 -5.24 12.60
CA GLY A 114 -11.15 -4.22 13.51
C GLY A 114 -11.20 -4.73 14.94
N VAL A 115 -11.68 -3.88 15.82
CA VAL A 115 -12.03 -4.26 17.20
C VAL A 115 -13.49 -4.74 17.25
N GLU A 116 -13.87 -5.40 18.32
CA GLU A 116 -15.26 -5.81 18.53
C GLU A 116 -16.22 -4.60 18.46
N GLY A 117 -17.32 -4.75 17.69
CA GLY A 117 -18.28 -3.68 17.46
C GLY A 117 -17.84 -2.60 16.50
N SER A 118 -16.78 -2.82 15.73
CA SER A 118 -16.30 -1.87 14.70
C SER A 118 -17.35 -1.62 13.62
N ARG A 119 -17.65 -0.35 13.37
CA ARG A 119 -18.53 0.07 12.26
C ARG A 119 -17.92 -0.23 10.89
N ASP A 120 -16.60 -0.22 10.80
CA ASP A 120 -15.88 -0.51 9.55
C ASP A 120 -16.07 -1.97 9.15
N LEU A 121 -16.03 -2.91 10.11
CA LEU A 121 -16.36 -4.32 9.84
C LEU A 121 -17.81 -4.51 9.36
N GLU A 122 -18.77 -3.77 9.96
CA GLU A 122 -20.17 -3.81 9.50
C GLU A 122 -20.30 -3.29 8.07
N ALA A 123 -19.64 -2.17 7.76
CA ALA A 123 -19.64 -1.60 6.42
C ALA A 123 -18.95 -2.51 5.40
N ALA A 124 -17.80 -3.10 5.75
CA ALA A 124 -17.11 -4.07 4.91
C ALA A 124 -17.97 -5.30 4.58
N ARG A 125 -18.69 -5.86 5.56
CA ARG A 125 -19.64 -6.95 5.33
C ARG A 125 -20.75 -6.56 4.37
N LEU A 126 -21.27 -5.33 4.47
CA LEU A 126 -22.32 -4.83 3.57
C LEU A 126 -21.81 -4.77 2.13
N VAL A 127 -20.63 -4.16 1.93
CA VAL A 127 -20.00 -4.06 0.61
C VAL A 127 -19.67 -5.43 0.05
N SER A 128 -19.03 -6.30 0.85
CA SER A 128 -18.67 -7.66 0.44
C SER A 128 -19.88 -8.46 -0.07
N ARG A 129 -21.00 -8.41 0.66
CA ARG A 129 -22.26 -9.05 0.21
C ARG A 129 -22.79 -8.46 -1.09
N HIS A 130 -22.66 -7.13 -1.26
CA HIS A 130 -23.14 -6.44 -2.45
C HIS A 130 -22.33 -6.83 -3.70
N ILE A 131 -21.01 -6.91 -3.58
CA ILE A 131 -20.14 -7.27 -4.70
C ILE A 131 -19.97 -8.78 -4.90
N GLY A 132 -20.42 -9.60 -3.93
CA GLY A 132 -20.27 -11.05 -3.96
C GLY A 132 -18.83 -11.52 -3.84
N SER A 133 -18.04 -10.92 -2.93
CA SER A 133 -16.68 -11.36 -2.62
C SER A 133 -16.64 -12.43 -1.52
N ILE A 134 -15.56 -13.21 -1.48
CA ILE A 134 -15.23 -14.12 -0.38
C ILE A 134 -14.56 -13.29 0.71
N HIS A 135 -15.33 -12.97 1.75
CA HIS A 135 -14.87 -12.03 2.77
C HIS A 135 -14.26 -12.73 3.98
N HIS A 136 -13.12 -12.23 4.41
CA HIS A 136 -12.39 -12.67 5.58
C HIS A 136 -12.27 -11.53 6.57
N GLU A 137 -12.53 -11.83 7.84
CA GLU A 137 -12.48 -10.84 8.91
C GLU A 137 -11.63 -11.34 10.07
N TYR A 138 -10.96 -10.41 10.73
CA TYR A 138 -10.27 -10.66 11.98
C TYR A 138 -10.56 -9.54 12.99
N THR A 139 -10.92 -9.93 14.21
CA THR A 139 -11.10 -8.99 15.32
C THR A 139 -9.94 -9.13 16.27
N PHE A 140 -9.16 -8.07 16.42
CA PHE A 140 -8.01 -8.03 17.31
C PHE A 140 -8.35 -7.31 18.62
N THR A 141 -7.61 -7.64 19.68
CA THR A 141 -7.78 -7.04 21.02
C THR A 141 -6.67 -6.04 21.31
N PRO A 142 -6.87 -5.14 22.31
CA PRO A 142 -5.80 -4.26 22.77
C PRO A 142 -4.56 -5.02 23.27
N GLU A 143 -4.74 -6.19 23.88
CA GLU A 143 -3.66 -7.03 24.37
C GLU A 143 -2.82 -7.57 23.21
N GLU A 144 -3.45 -8.04 22.14
CA GLU A 144 -2.76 -8.47 20.91
C GLU A 144 -2.00 -7.32 20.26
N VAL A 145 -2.56 -6.11 20.27
CA VAL A 145 -1.85 -4.91 19.76
C VAL A 145 -0.57 -4.68 20.56
N LEU A 146 -0.63 -4.72 21.89
CA LEU A 146 0.54 -4.50 22.76
C LEU A 146 1.59 -5.61 22.56
N GLU A 147 1.17 -6.85 22.39
CA GLU A 147 2.06 -7.98 22.12
C GLU A 147 2.83 -7.81 20.79
N HIS A 148 2.14 -7.38 19.73
CA HIS A 148 2.75 -7.23 18.41
C HIS A 148 3.36 -5.85 18.14
N LEU A 149 3.19 -4.88 19.04
CA LEU A 149 3.68 -3.52 18.82
C LEU A 149 5.19 -3.42 18.55
N PRO A 150 6.08 -4.17 19.24
CA PRO A 150 7.51 -4.15 18.93
C PRO A 150 7.82 -4.62 17.51
N GLU A 151 7.11 -5.66 17.02
CA GLU A 151 7.26 -6.18 15.66
C GLU A 151 6.74 -5.18 14.62
N ILE A 152 5.58 -4.55 14.89
CA ILE A 152 5.00 -3.52 14.01
C ILE A 152 5.98 -2.35 13.86
N VAL A 153 6.54 -1.83 14.97
CA VAL A 153 7.51 -0.74 14.95
C VAL A 153 8.80 -1.16 14.23
N TYR A 154 9.26 -2.39 14.43
CA TYR A 154 10.43 -2.93 13.74
C TYR A 154 10.25 -2.95 12.22
N HIS A 155 9.08 -3.37 11.73
CA HIS A 155 8.78 -3.38 10.30
C HIS A 155 8.51 -1.98 9.74
N LEU A 156 7.87 -1.11 10.52
CA LEU A 156 7.56 0.26 10.12
C LEU A 156 8.80 1.16 10.08
N GLU A 157 9.82 0.85 10.87
CA GLU A 157 11.04 1.66 11.04
C GLU A 157 10.76 3.11 11.48
N SER A 158 9.65 3.34 12.20
CA SER A 158 9.22 4.64 12.68
C SER A 158 8.58 4.55 14.05
N TYR A 159 8.75 5.63 14.84
CA TYR A 159 8.08 5.86 16.12
C TYR A 159 7.03 6.97 16.02
N ASP A 160 6.74 7.45 14.82
CA ASP A 160 5.69 8.43 14.62
C ASP A 160 4.33 7.85 15.03
N GLN A 161 3.60 8.59 15.86
CA GLN A 161 2.36 8.11 16.47
C GLN A 161 1.28 7.81 15.44
N ASP A 162 1.16 8.63 14.40
CA ASP A 162 0.11 8.48 13.40
C ASP A 162 0.44 7.32 12.45
N LEU A 163 1.72 7.15 12.09
CA LEU A 163 2.18 6.02 11.31
C LEU A 163 2.00 4.70 12.06
N VAL A 164 2.39 4.63 13.34
CA VAL A 164 2.21 3.42 14.16
C VAL A 164 0.73 3.07 14.29
N ARG A 165 -0.13 4.07 14.55
CA ARG A 165 -1.58 3.86 14.66
C ARG A 165 -2.18 3.29 13.38
N SER A 166 -1.76 3.78 12.22
CA SER A 166 -2.22 3.29 10.91
C SER A 166 -1.63 1.93 10.56
N ALA A 167 -0.40 1.63 10.99
CA ALA A 167 0.26 0.36 10.74
C ALA A 167 -0.37 -0.81 11.51
N ILE A 168 -0.97 -0.59 12.68
CA ILE A 168 -1.59 -1.65 13.50
C ILE A 168 -2.67 -2.42 12.71
N PRO A 169 -3.75 -1.80 12.21
CA PRO A 169 -4.75 -2.53 11.42
C PRO A 169 -4.15 -3.09 10.13
N CYS A 170 -3.21 -2.39 9.50
CA CYS A 170 -2.54 -2.86 8.30
C CYS A 170 -1.76 -4.17 8.55
N TYR A 171 -1.06 -4.27 9.69
CA TYR A 171 -0.34 -5.47 10.10
C TYR A 171 -1.28 -6.68 10.25
N PHE A 172 -2.36 -6.54 11.03
CA PHE A 172 -3.31 -7.64 11.24
C PHE A 172 -4.04 -8.02 9.95
N CYS A 173 -4.39 -7.04 9.11
CA CYS A 173 -5.04 -7.31 7.83
C CYS A 173 -4.10 -8.04 6.86
N SER A 174 -2.84 -7.63 6.80
CA SER A 174 -1.82 -8.28 5.97
C SER A 174 -1.54 -9.70 6.43
N ARG A 175 -1.48 -9.92 7.76
CA ARG A 175 -1.32 -11.26 8.36
C ARG A 175 -2.49 -12.18 8.01
N LEU A 176 -3.72 -11.67 8.09
CA LEU A 176 -4.90 -12.41 7.66
C LEU A 176 -4.84 -12.74 6.16
N ALA A 177 -4.57 -11.75 5.33
CA ALA A 177 -4.56 -11.88 3.89
C ALA A 177 -3.48 -12.85 3.39
N SER A 178 -2.32 -12.88 4.03
CA SER A 178 -1.18 -13.74 3.66
C SER A 178 -1.50 -15.24 3.72
N GLN A 179 -2.54 -15.63 4.45
CA GLN A 179 -3.02 -17.01 4.55
C GLN A 179 -3.81 -17.45 3.31
N HIS A 180 -4.28 -16.51 2.51
CA HIS A 180 -5.20 -16.78 1.40
C HIS A 180 -4.64 -16.34 0.04
N VAL A 181 -3.93 -15.20 -0.01
CA VAL A 181 -3.47 -14.58 -1.24
C VAL A 181 -2.02 -14.13 -1.15
N LYS A 182 -1.42 -13.79 -2.29
CA LYS A 182 -0.04 -13.28 -2.39
C LYS A 182 0.00 -11.81 -2.83
N VAL A 183 -1.04 -11.34 -3.48
CA VAL A 183 -1.16 -9.95 -3.95
C VAL A 183 -2.40 -9.32 -3.33
N ILE A 184 -2.28 -8.09 -2.88
CA ILE A 184 -3.39 -7.30 -2.33
C ILE A 184 -3.52 -5.99 -3.10
N LEU A 185 -4.75 -5.68 -3.49
CA LEU A 185 -5.15 -4.34 -3.91
C LEU A 185 -5.60 -3.54 -2.69
N THR A 186 -5.19 -2.30 -2.64
CA THR A 186 -5.59 -1.35 -1.60
C THR A 186 -6.07 -0.05 -2.21
N GLY A 187 -6.95 0.67 -1.50
CA GLY A 187 -7.35 2.04 -1.85
C GLY A 187 -6.43 3.11 -1.28
N GLU A 188 -5.31 2.71 -0.67
CA GLU A 188 -4.32 3.65 -0.10
C GLU A 188 -3.78 4.59 -1.18
N GLY A 189 -3.60 5.86 -0.83
CA GLY A 189 -3.15 6.90 -1.74
C GLY A 189 -4.28 7.64 -2.47
N ALA A 190 -5.55 7.30 -2.22
CA ALA A 190 -6.66 7.98 -2.86
C ALA A 190 -6.79 9.45 -2.41
N ASP A 191 -6.62 9.71 -1.11
CA ASP A 191 -6.72 11.06 -0.52
C ASP A 191 -5.62 12.01 -1.05
N GLU A 192 -4.49 11.47 -1.51
CA GLU A 192 -3.40 12.25 -2.12
C GLU A 192 -3.69 12.63 -3.58
N LEU A 193 -4.68 11.98 -4.21
CA LEU A 193 -5.05 12.21 -5.61
C LEU A 193 -6.34 13.02 -5.77
N PHE A 194 -7.23 12.99 -4.79
CA PHE A 194 -8.56 13.59 -4.78
C PHE A 194 -8.77 14.46 -3.55
#